data_b19bec144e7ac86a160fab6328417dc5
#
_entry.id   b19bec144e7ac86a160fab6328417dc5
#
_cell.length_a   1.000
_cell.length_b   1.000
_cell.length_c   1.000
_cell.angle_alpha   90.00
_cell.angle_beta   90.00
_cell.angle_gamma   90.00
#
_symmetry.space_group_name_H-M   'P 1'
#
loop_
_entity.id
_entity.type
_entity.pdbx_description
1 polymer ?
#
loop_
_entity_poly.entity_id
_entity_poly.type
_entity_poly.pdbx_seq_one_letter_code
_entity_poly.pdbx_strand_id
1 'polypeptide(L)'
;MLKSHELIGFMSPSLAAEILAYTFEFEKPTYKGTLAAVAEARKLRPIFMERQPRTQRDATILATLTRPSLDLAAGGLIRTWLLKKYKSMLVDFLTALEIKHEDGVVENLPETMDDAKLRAAVDLLLGKYPPEVVAIYLNAFNDMNEVSWTNLATLLTEDKRLQFGG
;
A
#
# COMPACT_ATOMS: atom_id res chain seq x y z
N MET A 1 -8.93 0.88 -10.23
CA MET A 1 -8.04 0.77 -9.05
C MET A 1 -6.77 1.57 -9.27
N LEU A 2 -6.24 2.15 -8.21
CA LEU A 2 -5.01 2.93 -8.27
C LEU A 2 -3.78 2.03 -8.22
N LYS A 3 -2.75 2.39 -8.97
CA LYS A 3 -1.44 1.74 -8.90
C LYS A 3 -0.65 2.27 -7.71
N SER A 4 0.40 1.57 -7.33
CA SER A 4 1.19 1.91 -6.13
C SER A 4 1.79 3.32 -6.18
N HIS A 5 2.36 3.73 -7.31
CA HIS A 5 2.89 5.09 -7.46
C HIS A 5 1.80 6.16 -7.35
N GLU A 6 0.58 5.85 -7.82
CA GLU A 6 -0.57 6.75 -7.68
C GLU A 6 -1.03 6.84 -6.23
N LEU A 7 -1.02 5.71 -5.49
CA LEU A 7 -1.36 5.69 -4.07
C LEU A 7 -0.45 6.61 -3.26
N ILE A 8 0.85 6.62 -3.55
CA ILE A 8 1.80 7.53 -2.90
C ILE A 8 1.39 8.99 -3.13
N GLY A 9 0.95 9.32 -4.35
CA GLY A 9 0.54 10.68 -4.69
C GLY A 9 -0.80 11.11 -4.09
N PHE A 10 -1.74 10.17 -3.90
CA PHE A 10 -3.09 10.48 -3.43
C PHE A 10 -3.26 10.37 -1.91
N MET A 11 -2.42 9.57 -1.23
CA MET A 11 -2.54 9.46 0.23
C MET A 11 -2.17 10.78 0.92
N SER A 12 -2.65 10.95 2.15
CA SER A 12 -2.32 12.13 2.94
C SER A 12 -0.80 12.21 3.19
N PRO A 13 -0.21 13.42 3.19
CA PRO A 13 1.21 13.60 3.49
C PRO A 13 1.64 12.99 4.82
N SER A 14 0.78 13.05 5.83
CA SER A 14 1.07 12.47 7.14
C SER A 14 1.18 10.96 7.10
N LEU A 15 0.31 10.28 6.32
CA LEU A 15 0.37 8.83 6.17
C LEU A 15 1.58 8.40 5.35
N ALA A 16 1.88 9.10 4.27
CA ALA A 16 3.08 8.84 3.47
C ALA A 16 4.35 8.95 4.32
N ALA A 17 4.44 9.99 5.15
CA ALA A 17 5.53 10.17 6.10
C ALA A 17 5.58 9.04 7.15
N GLU A 18 4.44 8.58 7.63
CA GLU A 18 4.34 7.45 8.57
C GLU A 18 4.88 6.16 7.96
N ILE A 19 4.55 5.88 6.71
CA ILE A 19 5.05 4.69 6.01
C ILE A 19 6.57 4.71 5.91
N LEU A 20 7.17 5.84 5.52
CA LEU A 20 8.63 5.98 5.48
C LEU A 20 9.26 5.88 6.86
N ALA A 21 8.68 6.51 7.88
CA ALA A 21 9.18 6.44 9.24
C ALA A 21 9.15 5.02 9.78
N TYR A 22 8.08 4.28 9.53
CA TYR A 22 7.96 2.89 9.92
C TYR A 22 9.03 2.02 9.27
N THR A 23 9.22 2.12 7.96
CA THR A 23 10.21 1.32 7.24
C THR A 23 11.63 1.70 7.62
N PHE A 24 11.89 2.96 7.86
CA PHE A 24 13.21 3.41 8.36
C PHE A 24 13.55 2.79 9.71
N GLU A 25 12.60 2.69 10.61
CA GLU A 25 12.83 2.16 11.95
C GLU A 25 12.84 0.63 12.00
N PHE A 26 11.86 -0.01 11.37
CA PHE A 26 11.61 -1.44 11.53
C PHE A 26 11.95 -2.30 10.31
N GLU A 27 12.07 -1.72 9.13
CA GLU A 27 12.26 -2.43 7.87
C GLU A 27 13.35 -1.76 7.03
N LYS A 28 14.53 -1.62 7.61
CA LYS A 28 15.66 -0.93 6.97
C LYS A 28 16.01 -1.43 5.57
N PRO A 29 16.00 -2.74 5.27
CA PRO A 29 16.27 -3.19 3.90
C PRO A 29 15.29 -2.61 2.88
N THR A 30 14.01 -2.53 3.22
CA THR A 30 12.99 -1.93 2.35
C THR A 30 13.22 -0.43 2.18
N TYR A 31 13.51 0.29 3.25
CA TYR A 31 13.83 1.71 3.18
C TYR A 31 15.06 1.97 2.30
N LYS A 32 16.13 1.22 2.50
CA LYS A 32 17.36 1.34 1.69
C LYS A 32 17.12 1.00 0.22
N GLY A 33 16.34 -0.02 -0.07
CA GLY A 33 15.96 -0.38 -1.43
C GLY A 33 15.15 0.72 -2.12
N THR A 34 14.21 1.33 -1.40
CA THR A 34 13.43 2.47 -1.87
C THR A 34 14.34 3.68 -2.16
N LEU A 35 15.23 4.00 -1.22
CA LEU A 35 16.19 5.07 -1.39
C LEU A 35 17.08 4.86 -2.63
N ALA A 36 17.57 3.65 -2.82
CA ALA A 36 18.43 3.30 -3.96
C ALA A 36 17.67 3.46 -5.28
N ALA A 37 16.42 3.02 -5.35
CA ALA A 37 15.58 3.17 -6.55
C ALA A 37 15.33 4.64 -6.88
N VAL A 38 15.05 5.46 -5.87
CA VAL A 38 14.85 6.91 -6.03
C VAL A 38 16.15 7.59 -6.48
N ALA A 39 17.27 7.25 -5.87
CA ALA A 39 18.59 7.79 -6.24
C ALA A 39 18.91 7.49 -7.71
N GLU A 40 18.68 6.25 -8.15
CA GLU A 40 18.89 5.83 -9.54
C GLU A 40 18.01 6.65 -10.50
N ALA A 41 16.71 6.79 -10.18
CA ALA A 41 15.80 7.57 -10.99
C ALA A 41 16.18 9.04 -11.11
N ARG A 42 16.84 9.59 -10.09
CA ARG A 42 17.34 10.96 -10.08
C ARG A 42 18.79 11.08 -10.53
N LYS A 43 19.40 9.99 -10.95
CA LYS A 43 20.81 9.92 -11.38
C LYS A 43 21.78 10.39 -10.28
N LEU A 44 21.48 10.03 -9.04
CA LEU A 44 22.30 10.34 -7.87
C LEU A 44 22.85 9.05 -7.27
N ARG A 45 24.00 9.16 -6.61
CA ARG A 45 24.48 8.05 -5.77
C ARG A 45 23.68 8.02 -4.48
N PRO A 46 23.31 6.83 -3.96
CA PRO A 46 22.55 6.73 -2.72
C PRO A 46 23.15 7.51 -1.56
N ILE A 47 24.47 7.57 -1.46
CA ILE A 47 25.16 8.27 -0.37
C ILE A 47 24.85 9.78 -0.33
N PHE A 48 24.60 10.41 -1.47
CA PHE A 48 24.21 11.82 -1.49
C PHE A 48 22.86 12.04 -0.82
N MET A 49 21.93 11.13 -1.04
CA MET A 49 20.62 11.18 -0.39
C MET A 49 20.72 10.86 1.10
N GLU A 50 21.52 9.87 1.47
CA GLU A 50 21.74 9.48 2.87
C GLU A 50 22.31 10.63 3.71
N ARG A 51 23.11 11.51 3.12
CA ARG A 51 23.70 12.67 3.77
C ARG A 51 22.74 13.85 3.94
N GLN A 52 21.62 13.86 3.25
CA GLN A 52 20.64 14.91 3.38
C GLN A 52 19.93 14.82 4.74
N PRO A 53 19.45 15.95 5.29
CA PRO A 53 18.56 15.91 6.46
C PRO A 53 17.36 15.01 6.17
N ARG A 54 16.95 14.24 7.16
CA ARG A 54 15.90 13.23 6.99
C ARG A 54 14.61 13.79 6.38
N THR A 55 14.15 14.93 6.86
CA THR A 55 12.92 15.57 6.34
C THR A 55 13.03 15.87 4.85
N GLN A 56 14.16 16.43 4.41
CA GLN A 56 14.42 16.73 3.00
C GLN A 56 14.53 15.45 2.18
N ARG A 57 15.24 14.46 2.68
CA ARG A 57 15.41 13.16 2.03
C ARG A 57 14.07 12.46 1.82
N ASP A 58 13.23 12.39 2.86
CA ASP A 58 11.92 11.75 2.79
C ASP A 58 10.98 12.49 1.83
N ALA A 59 11.00 13.81 1.82
CA ALA A 59 10.23 14.61 0.85
C ALA A 59 10.65 14.29 -0.59
N THR A 60 11.94 14.16 -0.85
CA THR A 60 12.46 13.78 -2.17
C THR A 60 12.04 12.37 -2.56
N ILE A 61 12.12 11.42 -1.63
CA ILE A 61 11.68 10.05 -1.85
C ILE A 61 10.21 10.02 -2.27
N LEU A 62 9.35 10.65 -1.49
CA LEU A 62 7.90 10.64 -1.75
C LEU A 62 7.55 11.31 -3.07
N ALA A 63 8.15 12.46 -3.39
CA ALA A 63 7.92 13.14 -4.65
C ALA A 63 8.34 12.28 -5.85
N THR A 64 9.43 11.55 -5.74
CA THR A 64 9.96 10.72 -6.82
C THR A 64 9.15 9.44 -7.01
N LEU A 65 8.67 8.83 -5.92
CA LEU A 65 7.87 7.60 -5.96
C LEU A 65 6.52 7.77 -6.67
N THR A 66 6.06 8.99 -6.91
CA THR A 66 4.84 9.24 -7.70
C THR A 66 5.02 9.01 -9.20
N ARG A 67 6.25 8.78 -9.65
CA ARG A 67 6.53 8.53 -11.07
C ARG A 67 6.13 7.09 -11.46
N PRO A 68 5.48 6.90 -12.63
CA PRO A 68 5.12 5.55 -13.09
C PRO A 68 6.30 4.58 -13.15
N SER A 69 7.49 5.06 -13.49
CA SER A 69 8.71 4.25 -13.56
C SER A 69 9.13 3.66 -12.20
N LEU A 70 8.63 4.19 -11.10
CA LEU A 70 8.93 3.73 -9.75
C LEU A 70 7.78 2.94 -9.10
N ASP A 71 6.85 2.46 -9.89
CA ASP A 71 5.69 1.70 -9.38
C ASP A 71 6.10 0.48 -8.55
N LEU A 72 7.13 -0.25 -8.97
CA LEU A 72 7.63 -1.41 -8.22
C LEU A 72 8.20 -1.03 -6.86
N ALA A 73 8.96 0.06 -6.81
CA ALA A 73 9.53 0.55 -5.54
C ALA A 73 8.42 1.03 -4.60
N ALA A 74 7.45 1.78 -5.11
CA ALA A 74 6.29 2.22 -4.35
C ALA A 74 5.48 1.03 -3.83
N GLY A 75 5.26 0.02 -4.68
CA GLY A 75 4.56 -1.21 -4.32
C GLY A 75 5.27 -1.99 -3.22
N GLY A 76 6.58 -2.13 -3.31
CA GLY A 76 7.38 -2.80 -2.27
C GLY A 76 7.31 -2.10 -0.92
N LEU A 77 7.36 -0.77 -0.92
CA LEU A 77 7.22 0.04 0.29
C LEU A 77 5.85 -0.15 0.95
N ILE A 78 4.78 -0.02 0.19
CA ILE A 78 3.40 -0.17 0.67
C ILE A 78 3.16 -1.60 1.16
N ARG A 79 3.57 -2.60 0.38
CA ARG A 79 3.41 -4.02 0.74
C ARG A 79 4.09 -4.34 2.08
N THR A 80 5.34 -3.94 2.25
CA THR A 80 6.09 -4.21 3.48
C THR A 80 5.40 -3.58 4.69
N TRP A 81 4.98 -2.33 4.56
CA TRP A 81 4.27 -1.62 5.62
C TRP A 81 2.95 -2.32 5.98
N LEU A 82 2.14 -2.71 5.00
CA LEU A 82 0.88 -3.42 5.24
C LEU A 82 1.11 -4.78 5.90
N LEU A 83 2.03 -5.58 5.37
CA LEU A 83 2.30 -6.93 5.88
C LEU A 83 2.89 -6.93 7.29
N LYS A 84 3.62 -5.90 7.66
CA LYS A 84 4.27 -5.81 8.98
C LYS A 84 3.43 -5.07 10.00
N LYS A 85 2.93 -3.89 9.65
CA LYS A 85 2.16 -3.07 10.59
C LYS A 85 0.67 -3.43 10.64
N TYR A 86 0.08 -3.79 9.52
CA TYR A 86 -1.37 -4.05 9.40
C TYR A 86 -1.70 -5.51 9.07
N LYS A 87 -0.86 -6.43 9.51
CA LYS A 87 -1.11 -7.87 9.33
C LYS A 87 -2.49 -8.29 9.81
N SER A 88 -2.95 -7.77 10.95
CA SER A 88 -4.28 -8.06 11.49
C SER A 88 -5.40 -7.66 10.52
N MET A 89 -5.24 -6.57 9.79
CA MET A 89 -6.21 -6.12 8.79
C MET A 89 -6.29 -7.11 7.62
N LEU A 90 -5.14 -7.58 7.14
CA LEU A 90 -5.09 -8.59 6.08
C LEU A 90 -5.75 -9.89 6.52
N VAL A 91 -5.45 -10.34 7.73
CA VAL A 91 -6.07 -11.52 8.33
C VAL A 91 -7.58 -11.36 8.44
N ASP A 92 -8.04 -10.23 8.97
CA ASP A 92 -9.47 -9.94 9.13
C ASP A 92 -10.22 -9.95 7.79
N PHE A 93 -9.62 -9.36 6.76
CA PHE A 93 -10.23 -9.30 5.43
C PHE A 93 -10.38 -10.70 4.81
N LEU A 94 -9.29 -11.47 4.80
CA LEU A 94 -9.29 -12.80 4.22
C LEU A 94 -10.20 -13.77 4.98
N THR A 95 -10.23 -13.65 6.30
CA THR A 95 -11.12 -14.46 7.15
C THR A 95 -12.58 -14.13 6.88
N ALA A 96 -12.91 -12.83 6.75
CA ALA A 96 -14.28 -12.40 6.44
C ALA A 96 -14.74 -12.89 5.07
N LEU A 97 -13.83 -13.02 4.11
CA LEU A 97 -14.11 -13.57 2.78
C LEU A 97 -14.08 -15.10 2.74
N GLU A 98 -13.79 -15.75 3.86
CA GLU A 98 -13.65 -17.22 3.95
C GLU A 98 -12.57 -17.76 3.03
N ILE A 99 -11.50 -16.98 2.83
CA ILE A 99 -10.34 -17.39 2.03
C ILE A 99 -9.30 -18.02 2.95
N LYS A 100 -8.82 -19.20 2.59
CA LYS A 100 -7.74 -19.86 3.32
C LYS A 100 -6.45 -19.06 3.17
N HIS A 101 -5.82 -18.74 4.30
CA HIS A 101 -4.57 -17.99 4.34
C HIS A 101 -3.70 -18.45 5.50
N GLU A 102 -2.43 -18.11 5.45
CA GLU A 102 -1.48 -18.31 6.53
C GLU A 102 -0.92 -16.93 6.92
N ASP A 103 -1.38 -16.41 8.07
CA ASP A 103 -0.99 -15.11 8.59
C ASP A 103 -1.18 -13.95 7.58
N GLY A 104 -2.27 -13.98 6.82
CA GLY A 104 -2.56 -12.95 5.82
C GLY A 104 -1.92 -13.18 4.45
N VAL A 105 -1.17 -14.29 4.28
CA VAL A 105 -0.58 -14.67 3.00
C VAL A 105 -1.43 -15.77 2.36
N VAL A 106 -1.75 -15.59 1.08
CA VAL A 106 -2.63 -16.47 0.32
C VAL A 106 -1.85 -17.15 -0.80
N GLU A 107 -2.00 -18.46 -0.92
CA GLU A 107 -1.43 -19.21 -2.04
C GLU A 107 -2.31 -19.14 -3.28
N ASN A 108 -3.63 -19.28 -3.08
CA ASN A 108 -4.59 -19.29 -4.17
C ASN A 108 -5.81 -18.46 -3.82
N LEU A 109 -6.15 -17.51 -4.70
CA LEU A 109 -7.36 -16.71 -4.59
C LEU A 109 -8.41 -17.18 -5.60
N PRO A 110 -9.71 -17.10 -5.26
CA PRO A 110 -10.77 -17.35 -6.24
C PRO A 110 -10.71 -16.27 -7.35
N GLU A 111 -11.09 -16.63 -8.56
CA GLU A 111 -11.13 -15.70 -9.69
C GLU A 111 -12.19 -14.62 -9.52
N THR A 112 -13.25 -14.94 -8.79
CA THR A 112 -14.36 -14.03 -8.49
C THR A 112 -14.70 -14.09 -7.02
N MET A 113 -15.34 -13.04 -6.51
CA MET A 113 -15.78 -12.96 -5.12
C MET A 113 -17.26 -12.58 -5.05
N ASP A 114 -17.98 -13.22 -4.16
CA ASP A 114 -19.37 -12.89 -3.89
C ASP A 114 -19.50 -11.43 -3.44
N ASP A 115 -20.45 -10.71 -4.06
CA ASP A 115 -20.62 -9.29 -3.81
C ASP A 115 -21.02 -8.98 -2.36
N ALA A 116 -21.94 -9.78 -1.79
CA ALA A 116 -22.39 -9.59 -0.40
C ALA A 116 -21.26 -9.84 0.60
N LYS A 117 -20.44 -10.88 0.39
CA LYS A 117 -19.27 -11.16 1.22
C LYS A 117 -18.24 -10.06 1.15
N LEU A 118 -17.96 -9.57 -0.06
CA LEU A 118 -17.00 -8.51 -0.26
C LEU A 118 -17.41 -7.22 0.44
N ARG A 119 -18.68 -6.82 0.30
CA ARG A 119 -19.22 -5.63 0.97
C ARG A 119 -19.17 -5.75 2.49
N ALA A 120 -19.54 -6.91 3.02
CA ALA A 120 -19.48 -7.17 4.46
C ALA A 120 -18.02 -7.10 4.98
N ALA A 121 -17.08 -7.67 4.24
CA ALA A 121 -15.66 -7.62 4.60
C ALA A 121 -15.10 -6.18 4.59
N VAL A 122 -15.47 -5.39 3.59
CA VAL A 122 -15.06 -3.98 3.51
C VAL A 122 -15.67 -3.18 4.67
N ASP A 123 -16.95 -3.39 4.98
CA ASP A 123 -17.59 -2.73 6.12
C ASP A 123 -16.93 -3.09 7.45
N LEU A 124 -16.52 -4.35 7.61
CA LEU A 124 -15.78 -4.80 8.79
C LEU A 124 -14.45 -4.02 8.94
N LEU A 125 -13.68 -3.90 7.86
CA LEU A 125 -12.42 -3.18 7.89
C LEU A 125 -12.63 -1.69 8.19
N LEU A 126 -13.61 -1.07 7.58
CA LEU A 126 -13.92 0.36 7.79
C LEU A 126 -14.42 0.64 9.21
N GLY A 127 -15.00 -0.33 9.88
CA GLY A 127 -15.39 -0.22 11.27
C GLY A 127 -14.26 -0.42 12.28
N LYS A 128 -13.12 -0.96 11.83
CA LYS A 128 -12.01 -1.35 12.71
C LYS A 128 -10.70 -0.60 12.44
N TYR A 129 -10.48 -0.17 11.20
CA TYR A 129 -9.22 0.46 10.75
C TYR A 129 -9.48 1.83 10.14
N PRO A 130 -8.46 2.72 10.08
CA PRO A 130 -8.62 4.02 9.45
C PRO A 130 -9.03 3.87 7.97
N PRO A 131 -10.01 4.64 7.49
CA PRO A 131 -10.51 4.51 6.11
C PRO A 131 -9.43 4.65 5.03
N GLU A 132 -8.48 5.57 5.24
CA GLU A 132 -7.38 5.76 4.28
C GLU A 132 -6.49 4.52 4.19
N VAL A 133 -6.19 3.88 5.31
CA VAL A 133 -5.39 2.65 5.36
C VAL A 133 -6.14 1.51 4.65
N VAL A 134 -7.45 1.39 4.88
CA VAL A 134 -8.29 0.40 4.21
C VAL A 134 -8.29 0.63 2.70
N ALA A 135 -8.44 1.88 2.26
CA ALA A 135 -8.42 2.23 0.85
C ALA A 135 -7.07 1.87 0.19
N ILE A 136 -5.96 2.12 0.87
CA ILE A 136 -4.63 1.75 0.38
C ILE A 136 -4.52 0.23 0.24
N TYR A 137 -4.92 -0.52 1.26
CA TYR A 137 -4.86 -1.97 1.22
C TYR A 137 -5.70 -2.55 0.08
N LEU A 138 -6.94 -2.12 -0.06
CA LEU A 138 -7.84 -2.65 -1.09
C LEU A 138 -7.36 -2.32 -2.50
N ASN A 139 -6.77 -1.15 -2.73
CA ASN A 139 -6.13 -0.83 -4.00
C ASN A 139 -4.88 -1.68 -4.25
N ALA A 140 -4.07 -1.92 -3.22
CA ALA A 140 -2.85 -2.71 -3.33
C ALA A 140 -3.12 -4.23 -3.40
N PHE A 141 -4.30 -4.67 -3.00
CA PHE A 141 -4.66 -6.10 -2.92
C PHE A 141 -4.41 -6.85 -4.22
N ASN A 142 -4.74 -6.25 -5.35
CA ASN A 142 -4.53 -6.83 -6.67
C ASN A 142 -3.04 -7.10 -6.95
N ASP A 143 -2.18 -6.12 -6.70
CA ASP A 143 -0.74 -6.26 -6.90
C ASP A 143 -0.12 -7.27 -5.93
N MET A 144 -0.64 -7.35 -4.72
CA MET A 144 -0.15 -8.29 -3.70
C MET A 144 -0.49 -9.74 -4.04
N ASN A 145 -1.59 -9.99 -4.73
CA ASN A 145 -2.16 -11.32 -4.90
C ASN A 145 -2.40 -11.73 -6.36
N GLU A 146 -2.01 -10.89 -7.31
CA GLU A 146 -2.15 -11.15 -8.75
C GLU A 146 -3.60 -11.51 -9.16
N VAL A 147 -4.57 -10.84 -8.56
CA VAL A 147 -5.99 -11.05 -8.84
C VAL A 147 -6.68 -9.72 -9.11
N SER A 148 -7.76 -9.77 -9.88
CA SER A 148 -8.53 -8.57 -10.21
C SER A 148 -10.03 -8.88 -10.17
N TRP A 149 -10.65 -8.64 -9.02
CA TRP A 149 -12.11 -8.78 -8.90
C TRP A 149 -12.80 -7.52 -9.40
N THR A 150 -13.71 -7.69 -10.34
CA THR A 150 -14.46 -6.58 -10.94
C THR A 150 -15.28 -5.81 -9.91
N ASN A 151 -15.93 -6.52 -8.99
CA ASN A 151 -16.75 -5.89 -7.92
C ASN A 151 -15.88 -5.10 -6.93
N LEU A 152 -14.65 -5.53 -6.65
CA LEU A 152 -13.73 -4.75 -5.83
C LEU A 152 -13.33 -3.46 -6.54
N ALA A 153 -13.03 -3.53 -7.83
CA ALA A 153 -12.72 -2.35 -8.63
C ALA A 153 -13.89 -1.36 -8.64
N THR A 154 -15.12 -1.85 -8.73
CA THR A 154 -16.34 -1.02 -8.66
C THR A 154 -16.47 -0.34 -7.30
N LEU A 155 -16.27 -1.07 -6.20
CA LEU A 155 -16.33 -0.50 -4.84
C LEU A 155 -15.28 0.61 -4.66
N LEU A 156 -14.07 0.38 -5.14
CA LEU A 156 -12.98 1.38 -5.04
C LEU A 156 -13.28 2.65 -5.85
N THR A 157 -14.07 2.55 -6.89
CA THR A 157 -14.48 3.71 -7.70
C THR A 157 -15.69 4.44 -7.10
N GLU A 158 -16.65 3.69 -6.57
CA GLU A 158 -17.96 4.24 -6.20
C GLU A 158 -18.13 4.53 -4.69
N ASP A 159 -17.48 3.77 -3.82
CA ASP A 159 -17.63 3.95 -2.37
C ASP A 159 -16.85 5.18 -1.90
N LYS A 160 -17.57 6.19 -1.44
CA LYS A 160 -16.98 7.46 -0.98
C LYS A 160 -16.04 7.30 0.21
N ARG A 161 -16.25 6.27 1.03
CA ARG A 161 -15.41 6.00 2.21
C ARG A 161 -14.00 5.55 1.80
N LEU A 162 -13.84 5.06 0.57
CA LEU A 162 -12.59 4.55 0.01
C LEU A 162 -11.89 5.53 -0.91
N GLN A 163 -12.40 6.76 -1.06
CA GLN A 163 -11.79 7.79 -1.89
C GLN A 163 -10.73 8.55 -1.12
N PHE A 164 -9.72 9.05 -1.86
CA PHE A 164 -8.66 9.90 -1.31
C PHE A 164 -8.97 11.39 -1.55
N GLY A 165 -8.48 12.24 -0.67
CA GLY A 165 -8.56 13.68 -0.84
C GLY A 165 -9.93 14.27 -0.57
N GLY A 166 -10.69 13.64 0.30
CA GLY A 166 -11.98 14.15 0.78
C GLY A 166 -11.81 15.34 1.72
#